data_87236bee19cc1e9a0b2b4f1ecc1ce0d0
#
_entry.id   87236bee19cc1e9a0b2b4f1ecc1ce0d0
#
_cell.length_a   1.000
_cell.length_b   1.000
_cell.length_c   1.000
_cell.angle_alpha   90.00
_cell.angle_beta   90.00
_cell.angle_gamma   90.00
#
_symmetry.space_group_name_H-M   'P 1'
#
loop_
_entity.id
_entity.type
_entity.pdbx_description
1 polymer ?
#
loop_
_entity_poly.entity_id
_entity_poly.type
_entity_poly.pdbx_seq_one_letter_code
_entity_poly.pdbx_strand_id
1 'polypeptide(L)'
;KEISTLELLQYQLLIFVGINLLLKKFNNLILKIIPQSYKHQKASLHAKRQFNNLGISRTKTKQAIMFFVSLDEKYVKILTDSEISKKIPNEFWQQLVFEFTEDVKREDFVNGYLKALKTSKAILIKHFPIQGNDENEFSNEIIELK
;
A
#
# COMPACT_ATOMS: atom_id res chain seq x y z
N LYS A 1 10.96 -55.42 -14.38
CA LYS A 1 12.25 -54.84 -13.90
C LYS A 1 11.89 -54.10 -12.64
N GLU A 2 12.31 -54.62 -11.48
CA GLU A 2 12.08 -53.92 -10.20
C GLU A 2 13.02 -52.72 -10.15
N ILE A 3 12.43 -51.54 -9.93
CA ILE A 3 13.15 -50.27 -9.78
C ILE A 3 13.86 -50.35 -8.41
N SER A 4 15.15 -50.16 -8.38
CA SER A 4 15.91 -50.17 -7.14
C SER A 4 15.56 -48.93 -6.30
N THR A 5 15.60 -49.04 -4.97
CA THR A 5 15.36 -47.91 -4.05
C THR A 5 16.24 -46.70 -4.34
N LEU A 6 17.45 -46.96 -4.85
CA LEU A 6 18.39 -45.90 -5.24
C LEU A 6 17.94 -45.14 -6.48
N GLU A 7 17.41 -45.87 -7.48
CA GLU A 7 16.81 -45.25 -8.69
C GLU A 7 15.58 -44.39 -8.35
N LEU A 8 14.74 -44.86 -7.44
CA LEU A 8 13.59 -44.07 -6.94
C LEU A 8 14.02 -42.74 -6.28
N LEU A 9 15.04 -42.78 -5.44
CA LEU A 9 15.60 -41.58 -4.81
C LEU A 9 16.19 -40.59 -5.84
N GLN A 10 16.87 -41.11 -6.86
CA GLN A 10 17.40 -40.27 -7.95
C GLN A 10 16.29 -39.58 -8.74
N TYR A 11 15.20 -40.31 -9.08
CA TYR A 11 14.01 -39.70 -9.75
C TYR A 11 13.33 -38.66 -8.90
N GLN A 12 13.18 -38.91 -7.60
CA GLN A 12 12.59 -37.92 -6.67
C GLN A 12 13.43 -36.64 -6.61
N LEU A 13 14.78 -36.77 -6.54
CA LEU A 13 15.66 -35.62 -6.53
C LEU A 13 15.57 -34.80 -7.82
N LEU A 14 15.55 -35.49 -8.99
CA LEU A 14 15.41 -34.83 -10.30
C LEU A 14 14.11 -34.10 -10.44
N ILE A 15 12.98 -34.70 -9.99
CA ILE A 15 11.68 -34.08 -10.00
C ILE A 15 11.65 -32.85 -9.08
N PHE A 16 12.21 -32.96 -7.87
CA PHE A 16 12.28 -31.84 -6.92
C PHE A 16 13.11 -30.68 -7.47
N VAL A 17 14.27 -30.94 -8.04
CA VAL A 17 15.10 -29.92 -8.67
C VAL A 17 14.40 -29.30 -9.88
N GLY A 18 13.77 -30.12 -10.72
CA GLY A 18 13.01 -29.65 -11.88
C GLY A 18 11.85 -28.73 -11.49
N ILE A 19 11.07 -29.10 -10.46
CA ILE A 19 9.98 -28.26 -9.93
C ILE A 19 10.52 -26.95 -9.38
N ASN A 20 11.63 -26.98 -8.61
CA ASN A 20 12.22 -25.75 -8.07
C ASN A 20 12.72 -24.81 -9.16
N LEU A 21 13.34 -25.32 -10.21
CA LEU A 21 13.79 -24.52 -11.36
C LEU A 21 12.60 -23.95 -12.13
N LEU A 22 11.53 -24.72 -12.33
CA LEU A 22 10.29 -24.27 -12.93
C LEU A 22 9.64 -23.16 -12.09
N LEU A 23 9.53 -23.35 -10.79
CA LEU A 23 8.95 -22.34 -9.89
C LEU A 23 9.77 -21.03 -9.91
N LYS A 24 11.10 -21.10 -9.91
CA LYS A 24 11.95 -19.91 -10.05
C LYS A 24 11.71 -19.18 -11.38
N LYS A 25 11.64 -19.93 -12.48
CA LYS A 25 11.41 -19.36 -13.82
C LYS A 25 10.01 -18.79 -13.96
N PHE A 26 9.00 -19.40 -13.33
CA PHE A 26 7.61 -19.02 -13.41
C PHE A 26 7.10 -18.13 -12.24
N ASN A 27 7.98 -17.77 -11.30
CA ASN A 27 7.59 -16.94 -10.15
C ASN A 27 6.92 -15.64 -10.61
N ASN A 28 7.41 -15.01 -11.68
CA ASN A 28 6.79 -13.82 -12.27
C ASN A 28 5.44 -14.11 -12.96
N LEU A 29 5.19 -15.36 -13.36
CA LEU A 29 3.91 -15.76 -13.98
C LEU A 29 2.84 -16.00 -12.91
N ILE A 30 3.20 -16.59 -11.78
CA ILE A 30 2.28 -16.84 -10.65
C ILE A 30 1.76 -15.51 -10.11
N LEU A 31 2.60 -14.48 -10.01
CA LEU A 31 2.21 -13.13 -9.61
C LEU A 31 1.23 -12.47 -10.59
N LYS A 32 1.27 -12.83 -11.89
CA LYS A 32 0.33 -12.35 -12.91
C LYS A 32 -1.04 -13.02 -12.87
N ILE A 33 -1.12 -14.24 -12.32
CA ILE A 33 -2.37 -15.00 -12.20
C ILE A 33 -3.24 -14.50 -11.03
N ILE A 34 -2.62 -13.84 -10.04
CA ILE A 34 -3.37 -13.30 -8.89
C ILE A 34 -4.25 -12.14 -9.34
N PRO A 35 -5.59 -12.21 -9.15
CA PRO A 35 -6.49 -11.14 -9.54
C PRO A 35 -6.11 -9.80 -8.89
N GLN A 36 -6.21 -8.71 -9.65
CA GLN A 36 -5.89 -7.37 -9.17
C GLN A 36 -6.75 -6.97 -7.95
N SER A 37 -8.01 -7.39 -7.94
CA SER A 37 -8.91 -7.19 -6.82
C SER A 37 -8.39 -7.79 -5.51
N TYR A 38 -7.80 -8.98 -5.56
CA TYR A 38 -7.19 -9.62 -4.39
C TYR A 38 -5.96 -8.85 -3.90
N LYS A 39 -5.10 -8.40 -4.82
CA LYS A 39 -3.93 -7.58 -4.49
C LYS A 39 -4.34 -6.27 -3.80
N HIS A 40 -5.34 -5.57 -4.36
CA HIS A 40 -5.87 -4.35 -3.80
C HIS A 40 -6.53 -4.56 -2.42
N GLN A 41 -7.22 -5.68 -2.22
CA GLN A 41 -7.80 -6.03 -0.92
C GLN A 41 -6.70 -6.23 0.13
N LYS A 42 -5.62 -6.94 -0.21
CA LYS A 42 -4.47 -7.14 0.68
C LYS A 42 -3.76 -5.82 0.99
N ALA A 43 -3.49 -4.99 -0.02
CA ALA A 43 -2.90 -3.67 0.16
C ALA A 43 -3.78 -2.76 1.04
N SER A 44 -5.11 -2.78 0.83
CA SER A 44 -6.07 -2.05 1.66
C SER A 44 -6.05 -2.49 3.13
N LEU A 45 -5.98 -3.79 3.38
CA LEU A 45 -5.89 -4.34 4.74
C LEU A 45 -4.56 -3.95 5.40
N HIS A 46 -3.46 -4.01 4.62
CA HIS A 46 -2.14 -3.59 5.10
C HIS A 46 -2.15 -2.10 5.47
N ALA A 47 -2.69 -1.23 4.63
CA ALA A 47 -2.85 0.19 4.92
C ALA A 47 -3.58 0.44 6.26
N LYS A 48 -4.69 -0.25 6.51
CA LYS A 48 -5.44 -0.13 7.76
C LYS A 48 -4.64 -0.58 8.98
N ARG A 49 -3.89 -1.68 8.84
CA ARG A 49 -3.00 -2.17 9.92
C ARG A 49 -1.91 -1.15 10.22
N GLN A 50 -1.27 -0.59 9.20
CA GLN A 50 -0.22 0.42 9.41
C GLN A 50 -0.77 1.69 10.04
N PHE A 51 -1.94 2.15 9.64
CA PHE A 51 -2.60 3.30 10.25
C PHE A 51 -2.75 3.14 11.79
N ASN A 52 -3.12 1.94 12.22
CA ASN A 52 -3.26 1.63 13.65
C ASN A 52 -1.90 1.38 14.34
N ASN A 53 -0.99 0.65 13.71
CA ASN A 53 0.31 0.28 14.28
C ASN A 53 1.22 1.49 14.48
N LEU A 54 1.19 2.44 13.55
CA LEU A 54 1.94 3.70 13.65
C LEU A 54 1.30 4.70 14.63
N GLY A 55 0.18 4.34 15.25
CA GLY A 55 -0.49 5.20 16.23
C GLY A 55 -1.19 6.41 15.62
N ILE A 56 -1.35 6.45 14.28
CA ILE A 56 -1.96 7.58 13.57
C ILE A 56 -3.40 7.83 14.04
N SER A 57 -4.12 6.77 14.40
CA SER A 57 -5.46 6.86 15.00
C SER A 57 -5.48 7.31 16.47
N ARG A 58 -4.32 7.56 17.08
CA ARG A 58 -4.19 7.90 18.50
C ARG A 58 -3.76 9.33 18.75
N THR A 59 -3.72 10.18 17.73
CA THR A 59 -3.40 11.59 17.89
C THR A 59 -4.36 12.29 18.86
N LYS A 60 -3.88 13.27 19.58
CA LYS A 60 -4.67 14.06 20.54
C LYS A 60 -5.86 14.76 19.86
N THR A 61 -5.63 15.30 18.67
CA THR A 61 -6.62 16.10 17.93
C THR A 61 -7.51 15.28 17.01
N LYS A 62 -7.19 13.99 16.78
CA LYS A 62 -7.89 13.14 15.80
C LYS A 62 -7.92 13.71 14.38
N GLN A 63 -6.88 14.45 14.00
CA GLN A 63 -6.76 15.16 12.73
C GLN A 63 -5.64 14.61 11.84
N ALA A 64 -5.25 13.35 12.03
CA ALA A 64 -4.19 12.73 11.26
C ALA A 64 -4.70 12.20 9.92
N ILE A 65 -3.80 12.19 8.93
CA ILE A 65 -4.01 11.64 7.60
C ILE A 65 -2.81 10.79 7.22
N MET A 66 -3.07 9.66 6.56
CA MET A 66 -2.03 8.79 6.01
C MET A 66 -2.27 8.55 4.53
N PHE A 67 -1.24 8.80 3.73
CA PHE A 67 -1.15 8.37 2.34
C PHE A 67 -0.42 7.04 2.28
N PHE A 68 -1.12 6.00 1.90
CA PHE A 68 -0.55 4.68 1.68
C PHE A 68 -0.43 4.43 0.18
N VAL A 69 0.77 4.07 -0.27
CA VAL A 69 1.05 3.77 -1.67
C VAL A 69 1.75 2.41 -1.76
N SER A 70 1.21 1.53 -2.58
CA SER A 70 1.85 0.28 -2.98
C SER A 70 2.20 0.37 -4.46
N LEU A 71 3.50 0.49 -4.76
CA LEU A 71 3.98 0.69 -6.12
C LEU A 71 3.81 -0.57 -6.97
N ASP A 72 4.06 -1.75 -6.39
CA ASP A 72 3.95 -3.03 -7.08
C ASP A 72 2.51 -3.35 -7.49
N GLU A 73 1.54 -3.08 -6.60
CA GLU A 73 0.12 -3.25 -6.89
C GLU A 73 -0.50 -2.06 -7.61
N LYS A 74 0.25 -0.96 -7.79
CA LYS A 74 -0.24 0.33 -8.31
C LYS A 74 -1.50 0.77 -7.57
N TYR A 75 -1.43 0.72 -6.26
CA TYR A 75 -2.55 0.97 -5.35
C TYR A 75 -2.27 2.14 -4.42
N VAL A 76 -3.24 3.05 -4.35
CA VAL A 76 -3.20 4.20 -3.44
C VAL A 76 -4.38 4.13 -2.48
N LYS A 77 -4.17 4.50 -1.24
CA LYS A 77 -5.22 4.67 -0.26
C LYS A 77 -4.91 5.86 0.65
N ILE A 78 -5.93 6.67 0.92
CA ILE A 78 -5.87 7.72 1.92
C ILE A 78 -6.72 7.26 3.10
N LEU A 79 -6.15 7.33 4.29
CA LEU A 79 -6.82 7.05 5.55
C LEU A 79 -6.81 8.32 6.39
N THR A 80 -7.97 8.69 6.90
CA THR A 80 -8.18 9.90 7.71
C THR A 80 -8.69 9.52 9.07
N ASP A 81 -8.29 10.26 10.09
CA ASP A 81 -8.85 10.12 11.43
C ASP A 81 -10.25 10.77 11.52
N SER A 82 -10.91 10.56 12.64
CA SER A 82 -12.34 10.82 12.82
C SER A 82 -12.74 12.28 12.60
N GLU A 83 -11.95 13.24 13.06
CA GLU A 83 -12.29 14.67 12.91
C GLU A 83 -12.18 15.15 11.46
N ILE A 84 -11.21 14.60 10.70
CA ILE A 84 -11.11 14.88 9.26
C ILE A 84 -12.31 14.28 8.52
N SER A 85 -12.64 13.02 8.82
CA SER A 85 -13.76 12.31 8.18
C SER A 85 -15.12 12.98 8.43
N LYS A 86 -15.29 13.68 9.55
CA LYS A 86 -16.52 14.41 9.86
C LYS A 86 -16.69 15.70 9.04
N LYS A 87 -15.58 16.40 8.75
CA LYS A 87 -15.61 17.72 8.12
C LYS A 87 -15.38 17.69 6.62
N ILE A 88 -14.64 16.70 6.12
CA ILE A 88 -14.31 16.59 4.70
C ILE A 88 -15.02 15.37 4.12
N PRO A 89 -15.87 15.54 3.10
CA PRO A 89 -16.63 14.45 2.49
C PRO A 89 -15.71 13.38 1.90
N ASN A 90 -16.15 12.11 1.99
CA ASN A 90 -15.38 10.97 1.49
C ASN A 90 -15.15 11.03 -0.03
N GLU A 91 -16.05 11.64 -0.77
CA GLU A 91 -15.98 11.84 -2.23
C GLU A 91 -14.76 12.63 -2.62
N PHE A 92 -14.35 13.61 -1.82
CA PHE A 92 -13.11 14.38 -2.04
C PHE A 92 -11.88 13.46 -1.99
N TRP A 93 -11.82 12.59 -0.98
CA TRP A 93 -10.72 11.65 -0.84
C TRP A 93 -10.71 10.59 -1.93
N GLN A 94 -11.87 10.12 -2.34
CA GLN A 94 -11.99 9.17 -3.46
C GLN A 94 -11.50 9.77 -4.76
N GLN A 95 -11.86 11.02 -5.07
CA GLN A 95 -11.38 11.71 -6.26
C GLN A 95 -9.85 11.88 -6.21
N LEU A 96 -9.31 12.29 -5.08
CA LEU A 96 -7.88 12.47 -4.89
C LEU A 96 -7.10 11.14 -5.03
N VAL A 97 -7.64 10.06 -4.48
CA VAL A 97 -7.09 8.71 -4.65
C VAL A 97 -7.11 8.28 -6.11
N PHE A 98 -8.20 8.55 -6.82
CA PHE A 98 -8.32 8.22 -8.23
C PHE A 98 -7.24 8.93 -9.06
N GLU A 99 -7.11 10.26 -8.90
CA GLU A 99 -6.10 11.04 -9.63
C GLU A 99 -4.68 10.58 -9.31
N PHE A 100 -4.35 10.37 -8.03
CA PHE A 100 -3.03 9.90 -7.62
C PHE A 100 -2.76 8.48 -8.12
N THR A 101 -3.75 7.60 -8.13
CA THR A 101 -3.61 6.24 -8.68
C THR A 101 -3.29 6.26 -10.18
N GLU A 102 -3.89 7.17 -10.94
CA GLU A 102 -3.58 7.32 -12.37
C GLU A 102 -2.14 7.81 -12.58
N ASP A 103 -1.64 8.70 -11.72
CA ASP A 103 -0.25 9.14 -11.77
C ASP A 103 0.72 7.99 -11.42
N VAL A 104 0.41 7.18 -10.40
CA VAL A 104 1.18 5.97 -10.04
C VAL A 104 1.21 4.94 -11.18
N LYS A 105 0.08 4.73 -11.87
CA LYS A 105 0.02 3.81 -13.02
C LYS A 105 0.89 4.27 -14.18
N ARG A 106 1.05 5.59 -14.35
CA ARG A 106 1.92 6.22 -15.36
C ARG A 106 3.38 6.28 -14.92
N GLU A 107 3.71 5.72 -13.75
CA GLU A 107 5.04 5.76 -13.15
C GLU A 107 5.52 7.18 -12.77
N ASP A 108 4.60 8.14 -12.71
CA ASP A 108 4.84 9.52 -12.29
C ASP A 108 4.50 9.72 -10.79
N PHE A 109 5.08 8.87 -9.96
CA PHE A 109 4.80 8.84 -8.52
C PHE A 109 5.09 10.18 -7.82
N VAL A 110 6.24 10.80 -8.12
CA VAL A 110 6.69 12.01 -7.41
C VAL A 110 5.73 13.17 -7.66
N ASN A 111 5.37 13.42 -8.92
CA ASN A 111 4.44 14.50 -9.25
C ASN A 111 3.03 14.22 -8.72
N GLY A 112 2.56 12.97 -8.84
CA GLY A 112 1.28 12.54 -8.27
C GLY A 112 1.22 12.74 -6.76
N TYR A 113 2.28 12.37 -6.04
CA TYR A 113 2.37 12.56 -4.60
C TYR A 113 2.37 14.03 -4.22
N LEU A 114 3.19 14.87 -4.87
CA LEU A 114 3.24 16.30 -4.61
C LEU A 114 1.92 17.01 -4.89
N LYS A 115 1.23 16.63 -5.98
CA LYS A 115 -0.11 17.12 -6.33
C LYS A 115 -1.13 16.74 -5.25
N ALA A 116 -1.12 15.48 -4.81
CA ALA A 116 -2.02 14.98 -3.78
C ALA A 116 -1.77 15.69 -2.44
N LEU A 117 -0.52 15.89 -2.04
CA LEU A 117 -0.17 16.65 -0.84
C LEU A 117 -0.64 18.12 -0.93
N LYS A 118 -0.42 18.79 -2.06
CA LYS A 118 -0.81 20.18 -2.26
C LYS A 118 -2.34 20.35 -2.18
N THR A 119 -3.07 19.45 -2.81
CA THR A 119 -4.55 19.44 -2.79
C THR A 119 -5.07 19.16 -1.38
N SER A 120 -4.51 18.18 -0.69
CA SER A 120 -4.86 17.87 0.70
C SER A 120 -4.55 19.02 1.65
N LYS A 121 -3.39 19.65 1.51
CA LYS A 121 -3.00 20.83 2.30
C LYS A 121 -4.03 21.96 2.15
N ALA A 122 -4.48 22.25 0.92
CA ALA A 122 -5.43 23.34 0.66
C ALA A 122 -6.78 23.09 1.37
N ILE A 123 -7.33 21.88 1.31
CA ILE A 123 -8.59 21.55 1.97
C ILE A 123 -8.44 21.48 3.49
N LEU A 124 -7.30 20.95 3.99
CA LEU A 124 -7.05 20.86 5.43
C LEU A 124 -6.93 22.24 6.07
N ILE A 125 -6.18 23.18 5.48
CA ILE A 125 -6.07 24.55 6.00
C ILE A 125 -7.45 25.24 6.06
N LYS A 126 -8.32 24.97 5.09
CA LYS A 126 -9.67 25.53 5.06
C LYS A 126 -10.55 25.05 6.24
N HIS A 127 -10.43 23.78 6.60
CA HIS A 127 -11.27 23.15 7.62
C HIS A 127 -10.62 23.06 9.00
N PHE A 128 -9.28 23.09 9.04
CA PHE A 128 -8.45 22.97 10.23
C PHE A 128 -7.33 24.02 10.16
N PRO A 129 -7.66 25.31 10.42
CA PRO A 129 -6.65 26.36 10.47
C PRO A 129 -5.67 26.08 11.61
N ILE A 130 -4.38 26.33 11.38
CA ILE A 130 -3.30 26.13 12.35
C ILE A 130 -3.61 27.00 13.58
N GLN A 131 -3.68 26.36 14.73
CA GLN A 131 -3.77 27.03 16.02
C GLN A 131 -2.35 27.09 16.60
N GLY A 132 -1.98 28.21 17.23
CA GLY A 132 -0.62 28.52 17.64
C GLY A 132 0.04 27.53 18.65
N ASN A 133 -0.63 26.43 18.97
CA ASN A 133 -0.17 25.37 19.86
C ASN A 133 -0.18 23.96 19.18
N ASP A 134 -0.14 23.93 17.84
CA ASP A 134 -0.09 22.68 17.10
C ASP A 134 1.31 22.06 17.20
N GLU A 135 1.41 20.95 17.93
CA GLU A 135 2.61 20.12 18.01
C GLU A 135 2.61 19.11 16.86
N ASN A 136 3.73 18.98 16.17
CA ASN A 136 3.91 17.92 15.18
C ASN A 136 4.13 16.58 15.89
N GLU A 137 3.09 15.76 15.95
CA GLU A 137 3.12 14.46 16.64
C GLU A 137 3.86 13.37 15.86
N PHE A 138 4.19 13.58 14.58
CA PHE A 138 4.85 12.60 13.72
C PHE A 138 6.13 13.14 13.08
N SER A 139 7.05 12.22 12.74
CA SER A 139 8.19 12.54 11.90
C SER A 139 7.76 13.02 10.51
N ASN A 140 8.53 13.96 9.93
CA ASN A 140 8.31 14.44 8.55
C ASN A 140 8.88 13.49 7.49
N GLU A 141 9.32 12.30 7.87
CA GLU A 141 9.92 11.32 6.99
C GLU A 141 8.89 10.43 6.30
N ILE A 142 9.22 10.01 5.09
CA ILE A 142 8.47 8.96 4.39
C ILE A 142 8.86 7.61 5.01
N ILE A 143 7.85 6.82 5.42
CA ILE A 143 8.06 5.50 5.98
C ILE A 143 8.02 4.48 4.86
N GLU A 144 9.15 3.85 4.56
CA GLU A 144 9.22 2.73 3.63
C GLU A 144 8.97 1.41 4.36
N LEU A 145 7.98 0.67 3.89
CA LEU A 145 7.63 -0.66 4.41
C LEU A 145 8.26 -1.72 3.51
N LYS A 146 9.07 -2.58 4.09
CA LYS A 146 9.69 -3.73 3.41
C LYS A 146 8.82 -4.97 3.51
#